data_a74fd10f099be9230681416c0599e4ae
#
_entry.id   a74fd10f099be9230681416c0599e4ae
#
_cell.length_a   1.000
_cell.length_b   1.000
_cell.length_c   1.000
_cell.angle_alpha   90.00
_cell.angle_beta   90.00
_cell.angle_gamma   90.00
#
_symmetry.space_group_name_H-M   'P 1'
#
loop_
_entity.id
_entity.type
_entity.pdbx_description
1 polymer ?
#
loop_
_entity_poly.entity_id
_entity_poly.type
_entity_poly.pdbx_seq_one_letter_code
_entity_poly.pdbx_strand_id
1 'polypeptide(L)'
;SNSKEDLETISKIEISNYKYIDPAKGTGDNKEYTPYEKTVPRIEAVSCWDFYPDPSATSIEDCEYVIQRHRMNREQVRDLMNRPYFNKDKLELALEMGPNYEERHFEATIRSDNDPTNDSNRFEILEYWGVLDSTLAQEAGMEIPSKLSELTSVQVNIWVCSGMVVRAVVNPFTPMRIPYQAFPYELNPYQFFGVGVAENMEDAQLLMNGHMR
;
A
#
# COMPACT_ATOMS: atom_id res chain seq x y z
N SER A 1 -25.27 19.64 -0.10
CA SER A 1 -24.90 19.42 -1.52
C SER A 1 -23.39 19.25 -1.72
N ASN A 2 -22.56 19.51 -0.71
CA ASN A 2 -21.08 19.41 -0.83
C ASN A 2 -20.53 17.97 -0.73
N SER A 3 -21.32 17.02 -0.18
CA SER A 3 -20.79 15.68 0.12
C SER A 3 -20.57 14.77 -1.10
N LYS A 4 -21.14 15.08 -2.26
CA LYS A 4 -20.90 14.32 -3.49
C LYS A 4 -19.65 14.78 -4.23
N GLU A 5 -19.40 16.09 -4.24
CA GLU A 5 -18.19 16.66 -4.84
C GLU A 5 -16.94 16.26 -4.08
N ASP A 6 -17.01 16.18 -2.74
CA ASP A 6 -15.90 15.74 -1.90
C ASP A 6 -15.59 14.25 -2.10
N LEU A 7 -16.61 13.38 -2.24
CA LEU A 7 -16.42 11.95 -2.52
C LEU A 7 -15.91 11.69 -3.95
N GLU A 8 -16.35 12.47 -4.94
CA GLU A 8 -15.82 12.41 -6.30
C GLU A 8 -14.37 12.90 -6.37
N THR A 9 -14.02 13.89 -5.56
CA THR A 9 -12.67 14.41 -5.46
C THR A 9 -11.74 13.37 -4.81
N ILE A 10 -12.18 12.70 -3.74
CA ILE A 10 -11.42 11.65 -3.06
C ILE A 10 -11.22 10.44 -3.98
N SER A 11 -12.23 10.01 -4.73
CA SER A 11 -12.10 8.91 -5.69
C SER A 11 -11.16 9.22 -6.86
N LYS A 12 -10.92 10.50 -7.16
CA LYS A 12 -9.96 10.94 -8.18
C LYS A 12 -8.51 10.98 -7.69
N ILE A 13 -8.30 10.92 -6.39
CA ILE A 13 -7.00 11.15 -5.76
C ILE A 13 -6.11 9.90 -5.71
N GLU A 14 -6.69 8.71 -5.67
CA GLU A 14 -5.92 7.45 -5.65
C GLU A 14 -5.48 6.98 -7.03
N ILE A 15 -5.77 7.73 -8.05
CA ILE A 15 -5.44 7.38 -9.41
C ILE A 15 -4.11 8.05 -9.75
N SER A 16 -3.07 7.22 -9.90
CA SER A 16 -1.75 7.67 -10.32
C SER A 16 -1.85 8.48 -11.62
N ASN A 17 -1.44 9.74 -11.58
CA ASN A 17 -1.35 10.60 -12.76
C ASN A 17 -0.23 10.11 -13.66
N TYR A 18 -0.53 9.24 -14.62
CA TYR A 18 0.40 8.90 -15.69
C TYR A 18 0.27 9.94 -16.81
N LYS A 19 1.37 10.61 -17.10
CA LYS A 19 1.49 11.39 -18.32
C LYS A 19 1.67 10.41 -19.48
N TYR A 20 0.62 10.18 -20.23
CA TYR A 20 0.66 9.36 -21.45
C TYR A 20 0.82 10.27 -22.65
N ILE A 21 1.78 9.94 -23.52
CA ILE A 21 1.95 10.60 -24.82
C ILE A 21 1.26 9.72 -25.85
N ASP A 22 0.21 10.22 -26.47
CA ASP A 22 -0.53 9.51 -27.51
C ASP A 22 0.31 9.43 -28.79
N PRO A 23 0.83 8.25 -29.15
CA PRO A 23 1.66 8.10 -30.34
C PRO A 23 0.89 8.28 -31.66
N ALA A 24 -0.45 8.24 -31.64
CA ALA A 24 -1.27 8.36 -32.83
C ALA A 24 -1.42 9.80 -33.35
N LYS A 25 -1.04 10.81 -32.55
CA LYS A 25 -1.12 12.24 -32.93
C LYS A 25 0.19 12.86 -33.42
N GLY A 26 1.24 12.08 -33.62
CA GLY A 26 2.59 12.55 -33.94
C GLY A 26 3.12 12.13 -35.30
N THR A 27 2.56 12.61 -36.37
CA THR A 27 3.21 12.57 -37.68
C THR A 27 3.31 13.98 -38.27
N GLY A 28 4.47 14.59 -38.14
CA GLY A 28 4.81 15.87 -38.81
C GLY A 28 5.55 16.82 -37.88
N ASP A 29 6.60 17.43 -38.44
CA ASP A 29 7.48 18.41 -37.82
C ASP A 29 6.70 19.47 -37.02
N ASN A 30 7.10 19.70 -35.76
CA ASN A 30 6.62 20.75 -34.87
C ASN A 30 5.19 20.62 -34.30
N LYS A 31 4.82 19.45 -33.77
CA LYS A 31 3.63 19.36 -32.89
C LYS A 31 4.04 19.45 -31.41
N GLU A 32 3.57 20.50 -30.76
CA GLU A 32 3.59 20.58 -29.28
C GLU A 32 2.81 19.41 -28.71
N TYR A 33 3.51 18.52 -28.01
CA TYR A 33 2.89 17.45 -27.25
C TYR A 33 2.27 18.04 -25.98
N THR A 34 0.96 18.16 -25.96
CA THR A 34 0.25 18.48 -24.72
C THR A 34 0.09 17.20 -23.91
N PRO A 35 0.78 17.05 -22.79
CA PRO A 35 0.53 15.92 -21.89
C PRO A 35 -0.89 15.99 -21.39
N TYR A 36 -1.65 14.90 -21.50
CA TYR A 36 -2.96 14.81 -20.87
C TYR A 36 -2.91 13.86 -19.69
N GLU A 37 -3.62 14.24 -18.63
CA GLU A 37 -3.76 13.41 -17.44
C GLU A 37 -4.91 12.43 -17.66
N LYS A 38 -4.63 11.15 -17.54
CA LYS A 38 -5.62 10.08 -17.63
C LYS A 38 -5.75 9.41 -16.28
N THR A 39 -6.95 9.46 -15.73
CA THR A 39 -7.32 8.78 -14.51
C THR A 39 -7.80 7.37 -14.83
N VAL A 40 -7.10 6.34 -14.38
CA VAL A 40 -7.45 4.93 -14.64
C VAL A 40 -7.31 4.11 -13.37
N PRO A 41 -8.19 3.12 -13.14
CA PRO A 41 -8.00 2.17 -12.06
C PRO A 41 -6.72 1.36 -12.31
N ARG A 42 -5.96 1.10 -11.26
CA ARG A 42 -4.72 0.31 -11.28
C ARG A 42 -4.83 -0.82 -10.26
N ILE A 43 -4.38 -2.00 -10.69
CA ILE A 43 -4.17 -3.12 -9.79
C ILE A 43 -2.66 -3.30 -9.65
N GLU A 44 -2.19 -3.39 -8.42
CA GLU A 44 -0.78 -3.56 -8.09
C GLU A 44 -0.59 -4.86 -7.32
N ALA A 45 0.44 -5.63 -7.69
CA ALA A 45 0.81 -6.82 -6.96
C ALA A 45 1.59 -6.43 -5.70
N VAL A 46 1.12 -6.87 -4.54
CA VAL A 46 1.77 -6.65 -3.26
C VAL A 46 2.56 -7.90 -2.87
N SER A 47 3.81 -7.72 -2.47
CA SER A 47 4.62 -8.81 -1.95
C SER A 47 4.06 -9.32 -0.63
N CYS A 48 3.93 -10.65 -0.47
CA CYS A 48 3.50 -11.24 0.79
C CYS A 48 4.44 -10.90 1.97
N TRP A 49 5.71 -10.59 1.69
CA TRP A 49 6.70 -10.18 2.68
C TRP A 49 6.53 -8.74 3.18
N ASP A 50 5.83 -7.91 2.40
CA ASP A 50 5.53 -6.53 2.74
C ASP A 50 4.06 -6.32 3.16
N PHE A 51 3.33 -7.42 3.32
CA PHE A 51 1.92 -7.42 3.68
C PHE A 51 1.68 -8.12 5.01
N TYR A 52 1.10 -7.41 5.97
CA TYR A 52 0.86 -7.88 7.33
C TYR A 52 -0.64 -7.84 7.62
N PRO A 53 -1.36 -8.93 7.36
CA PRO A 53 -2.76 -9.04 7.72
C PRO A 53 -2.92 -9.26 9.22
N ASP A 54 -4.13 -9.12 9.71
CA ASP A 54 -4.52 -9.52 11.06
C ASP A 54 -4.20 -11.01 11.27
N PRO A 55 -3.41 -11.37 12.29
CA PRO A 55 -3.04 -12.76 12.56
C PRO A 55 -4.22 -13.69 12.88
N SER A 56 -5.34 -13.12 13.32
CA SER A 56 -6.56 -13.89 13.69
C SER A 56 -7.44 -14.18 12.47
N ALA A 57 -7.24 -13.48 11.36
CA ALA A 57 -8.06 -13.60 10.17
C ALA A 57 -7.56 -14.70 9.23
N THR A 58 -8.48 -15.34 8.52
CA THR A 58 -8.20 -16.33 7.47
C THR A 58 -8.46 -15.80 6.06
N SER A 59 -9.15 -14.66 5.97
CA SER A 59 -9.44 -13.97 4.72
C SER A 59 -9.33 -12.46 4.87
N ILE A 60 -9.23 -11.73 3.76
CA ILE A 60 -9.25 -10.25 3.79
C ILE A 60 -10.56 -9.72 4.39
N GLU A 61 -11.65 -10.41 4.18
CA GLU A 61 -12.98 -9.99 4.64
C GLU A 61 -13.13 -10.07 6.15
N ASP A 62 -12.37 -10.98 6.79
CA ASP A 62 -12.36 -11.17 8.25
C ASP A 62 -11.30 -10.30 8.95
N CYS A 63 -10.40 -9.65 8.19
CA CYS A 63 -9.35 -8.81 8.77
C CYS A 63 -9.94 -7.56 9.43
N GLU A 64 -9.61 -7.34 10.69
CA GLU A 64 -9.87 -6.06 11.36
C GLU A 64 -8.94 -4.97 10.82
N TYR A 65 -7.71 -5.36 10.46
CA TYR A 65 -6.73 -4.46 9.86
C TYR A 65 -5.77 -5.20 8.94
N VAL A 66 -5.15 -4.44 8.07
CA VAL A 66 -3.97 -4.85 7.31
C VAL A 66 -2.94 -3.73 7.30
N ILE A 67 -1.67 -4.10 7.27
CA ILE A 67 -0.57 -3.14 7.13
C ILE A 67 0.24 -3.53 5.90
N GLN A 68 0.47 -2.58 5.01
CA GLN A 68 1.40 -2.72 3.90
C GLN A 68 2.64 -1.88 4.16
N ARG A 69 3.80 -2.47 3.93
CA ARG A 69 5.10 -1.80 3.96
C ARG A 69 5.48 -1.34 2.57
N HIS A 70 5.75 -0.07 2.41
CA HIS A 70 6.25 0.54 1.18
C HIS A 70 7.72 0.91 1.35
N ARG A 71 8.51 0.62 0.33
CA ARG A 71 9.90 1.03 0.22
C ARG A 71 10.01 2.13 -0.80
N MET A 72 10.16 3.37 -0.36
CA MET A 72 10.15 4.53 -1.22
C MET A 72 11.52 5.21 -1.28
N ASN A 73 11.86 5.73 -2.45
CA ASN A 73 13.00 6.60 -2.58
C ASN A 73 12.64 8.04 -2.16
N ARG A 74 13.64 8.90 -2.03
CA ARG A 74 13.47 10.29 -1.59
C ARG A 74 12.51 11.09 -2.47
N GLU A 75 12.52 10.84 -3.79
CA GLU A 75 11.65 11.55 -4.73
C GLU A 75 10.20 11.08 -4.61
N GLN A 76 9.97 9.79 -4.45
CA GLN A 76 8.63 9.25 -4.20
C GLN A 76 8.02 9.82 -2.90
N VAL A 77 8.83 9.99 -1.86
CA VAL A 77 8.37 10.64 -0.61
C VAL A 77 8.03 12.12 -0.86
N ARG A 78 8.81 12.83 -1.69
CA ARG A 78 8.48 14.19 -2.10
C ARG A 78 7.20 14.27 -2.93
N ASP A 79 6.96 13.30 -3.79
CA ASP A 79 5.72 13.21 -4.56
C ASP A 79 4.48 13.03 -3.68
N LEU A 80 4.62 12.36 -2.52
CA LEU A 80 3.55 12.28 -1.54
C LEU A 80 3.14 13.65 -1.00
N MET A 81 4.07 14.61 -0.88
CA MET A 81 3.75 15.98 -0.43
C MET A 81 2.81 16.72 -1.38
N ASN A 82 2.80 16.32 -2.67
CA ASN A 82 1.92 16.91 -3.67
C ASN A 82 0.53 16.28 -3.67
N ARG A 83 0.35 15.17 -2.95
CA ARG A 83 -0.95 14.51 -2.80
C ARG A 83 -1.76 15.16 -1.68
N PRO A 84 -3.07 15.24 -1.83
CA PRO A 84 -3.94 15.76 -0.78
C PRO A 84 -3.94 14.85 0.45
N TYR A 85 -4.28 15.45 1.59
CA TYR A 85 -4.37 14.78 2.89
C TYR A 85 -3.02 14.29 3.47
N PHE A 86 -1.89 14.52 2.81
CA PHE A 86 -0.58 14.29 3.39
C PHE A 86 -0.07 15.55 4.10
N ASN A 87 0.49 15.36 5.29
CA ASN A 87 1.10 16.44 6.06
C ASN A 87 2.52 16.72 5.54
N LYS A 88 2.68 17.88 4.88
CA LYS A 88 3.94 18.29 4.24
C LYS A 88 5.05 18.47 5.27
N ASP A 89 4.77 19.14 6.38
CA ASP A 89 5.76 19.46 7.40
C ASP A 89 6.36 18.19 8.02
N LYS A 90 5.50 17.18 8.27
CA LYS A 90 5.95 15.87 8.79
C LYS A 90 6.75 15.07 7.76
N LEU A 91 6.39 15.16 6.49
CA LEU A 91 7.16 14.51 5.41
C LEU A 91 8.51 15.19 5.21
N GLU A 92 8.58 16.53 5.30
CA GLU A 92 9.85 17.26 5.27
C GLU A 92 10.75 16.86 6.44
N LEU A 93 10.19 16.80 7.64
CA LEU A 93 10.91 16.35 8.82
C LEU A 93 11.40 14.89 8.66
N ALA A 94 10.58 14.00 8.10
CA ALA A 94 10.99 12.62 7.82
C ALA A 94 12.16 12.57 6.81
N LEU A 95 12.15 13.45 5.79
CA LEU A 95 13.24 13.56 4.81
C LEU A 95 14.53 14.13 5.42
N GLU A 96 14.42 15.02 6.43
CA GLU A 96 15.56 15.54 7.18
C GLU A 96 16.16 14.50 8.13
N MET A 97 15.32 13.68 8.77
CA MET A 97 15.77 12.55 9.60
C MET A 97 16.56 11.51 8.82
N GLY A 98 16.34 11.45 7.51
CA GLY A 98 17.02 10.52 6.60
C GLY A 98 16.34 9.18 6.42
N PRO A 99 16.94 8.32 5.58
CA PRO A 99 16.43 6.98 5.29
C PRO A 99 16.36 6.13 6.57
N ASN A 100 15.26 5.40 6.73
CA ASN A 100 14.99 4.57 7.90
C ASN A 100 14.67 3.11 7.53
N TYR A 101 14.87 2.74 6.27
CA TYR A 101 14.65 1.37 5.83
C TYR A 101 15.77 0.46 6.35
N GLU A 102 15.37 -0.59 7.05
CA GLU A 102 16.26 -1.66 7.46
C GLU A 102 15.95 -2.93 6.68
N GLU A 103 16.96 -3.47 6.01
CA GLU A 103 16.86 -4.74 5.30
C GLU A 103 16.68 -5.88 6.30
N ARG A 104 15.69 -6.74 6.06
CA ARG A 104 15.46 -7.92 6.90
C ARG A 104 16.36 -9.07 6.46
N HIS A 105 16.74 -9.92 7.41
CA HIS A 105 17.64 -11.05 7.16
C HIS A 105 17.17 -11.94 5.99
N PHE A 106 15.88 -12.21 5.85
CA PHE A 106 15.35 -13.02 4.76
C PHE A 106 15.46 -12.33 3.39
N GLU A 107 15.33 -11.00 3.35
CA GLU A 107 15.49 -10.21 2.11
C GLU A 107 16.92 -10.31 1.60
N ALA A 108 17.89 -10.21 2.49
CA ALA A 108 19.30 -10.43 2.18
C ALA A 108 19.58 -11.85 1.69
N THR A 109 18.89 -12.86 2.24
CA THR A 109 19.06 -14.27 1.83
C THR A 109 18.44 -14.54 0.45
N ILE A 110 17.32 -13.90 0.10
CA ILE A 110 16.69 -14.05 -1.22
C ILE A 110 17.44 -13.28 -2.29
N ARG A 111 18.01 -12.14 -1.91
CA ARG A 111 18.86 -11.35 -2.79
C ARG A 111 20.21 -12.04 -2.90
N SER A 112 20.58 -12.45 -4.11
CA SER A 112 21.90 -13.02 -4.36
C SER A 112 22.99 -12.02 -3.92
N ASP A 113 24.02 -12.49 -3.22
CA ASP A 113 25.16 -11.70 -2.70
C ASP A 113 25.87 -10.79 -3.74
N ASN A 114 25.52 -10.92 -5.01
CA ASN A 114 26.16 -10.21 -6.12
C ASN A 114 25.42 -8.91 -6.53
N ASP A 115 24.31 -8.54 -5.90
CA ASP A 115 23.62 -7.30 -6.22
C ASP A 115 23.73 -6.30 -5.04
N PRO A 116 24.73 -5.40 -5.10
CA PRO A 116 24.92 -4.36 -4.09
C PRO A 116 23.91 -3.23 -4.27
N THR A 117 22.64 -3.52 -4.54
CA THR A 117 21.61 -2.49 -4.53
C THR A 117 21.54 -1.91 -3.13
N ASN A 118 22.14 -0.75 -3.00
CA ASN A 118 22.24 -0.01 -1.76
C ASN A 118 20.85 0.50 -1.35
N ASP A 119 20.05 -0.37 -0.72
CA ASP A 119 18.74 -0.03 -0.18
C ASP A 119 18.85 0.88 1.06
N SER A 120 20.07 1.18 1.51
CA SER A 120 20.34 2.09 2.63
C SER A 120 19.80 3.52 2.41
N ASN A 121 19.39 3.85 1.19
CA ASN A 121 18.82 5.17 0.87
C ASN A 121 17.29 5.12 0.65
N ARG A 122 16.61 4.16 1.27
CA ARG A 122 15.16 4.00 1.19
C ARG A 122 14.46 4.43 2.47
N PHE A 123 13.24 4.91 2.31
CA PHE A 123 12.34 5.22 3.39
C PHE A 123 11.32 4.10 3.54
N GLU A 124 11.16 3.61 4.77
CA GLU A 124 10.09 2.70 5.12
C GLU A 124 8.83 3.50 5.45
N ILE A 125 7.76 3.20 4.75
CA ILE A 125 6.45 3.79 5.00
C ILE A 125 5.47 2.65 5.25
N LEU A 126 4.74 2.74 6.34
CA LEU A 126 3.71 1.79 6.71
C LEU A 126 2.34 2.39 6.37
N GLU A 127 1.57 1.67 5.59
CA GLU A 127 0.19 1.98 5.26
C GLU A 127 -0.75 1.04 6.02
N TYR A 128 -1.53 1.59 6.91
CA TYR A 128 -2.52 0.88 7.70
C TYR A 128 -3.91 1.08 7.11
N TRP A 129 -4.62 -0.01 6.93
CA TRP A 129 -6.06 -0.04 6.67
C TRP A 129 -6.74 -0.84 7.75
N GLY A 130 -7.71 -0.29 8.41
CA GLY A 130 -8.39 -1.02 9.47
C GLY A 130 -9.46 -0.22 10.16
N VAL A 131 -9.99 -0.80 11.21
CA VAL A 131 -11.04 -0.21 12.04
C VAL A 131 -10.40 0.55 13.19
N LEU A 132 -10.87 1.74 13.46
CA LEU A 132 -10.48 2.56 14.60
C LEU A 132 -11.73 3.06 15.33
N ASP A 133 -11.64 3.17 16.64
CA ASP A 133 -12.70 3.80 17.44
C ASP A 133 -12.90 5.25 16.99
N SER A 134 -14.16 5.65 16.82
CA SER A 134 -14.49 6.99 16.32
C SER A 134 -14.05 8.10 17.28
N THR A 135 -14.02 7.84 18.58
CA THR A 135 -13.55 8.81 19.58
C THR A 135 -12.05 9.02 19.46
N LEU A 136 -11.27 7.95 19.32
CA LEU A 136 -9.83 8.02 19.10
C LEU A 136 -9.48 8.71 17.76
N ALA A 137 -10.27 8.45 16.73
CA ALA A 137 -10.08 9.08 15.43
C ALA A 137 -10.32 10.61 15.49
N GLN A 138 -11.34 11.04 16.25
CA GLN A 138 -11.61 12.46 16.48
C GLN A 138 -10.53 13.13 17.33
N GLU A 139 -10.07 12.47 18.40
CA GLU A 139 -8.98 12.96 19.25
C GLU A 139 -7.67 13.09 18.44
N ALA A 140 -7.43 12.20 17.49
CA ALA A 140 -6.30 12.29 16.55
C ALA A 140 -6.45 13.41 15.51
N GLY A 141 -7.57 14.14 15.52
CA GLY A 141 -7.83 15.26 14.60
C GLY A 141 -8.26 14.85 13.21
N MET A 142 -8.79 13.63 13.03
CA MET A 142 -9.35 13.19 11.75
C MET A 142 -10.73 13.82 11.53
N GLU A 143 -10.97 14.31 10.33
CA GLU A 143 -12.29 14.80 9.92
C GLU A 143 -13.20 13.60 9.62
N ILE A 144 -14.13 13.32 10.54
CA ILE A 144 -15.13 12.27 10.36
C ILE A 144 -16.41 12.89 9.78
N PRO A 145 -16.90 12.40 8.63
CA PRO A 145 -18.19 12.87 8.08
C PRO A 145 -19.32 12.68 9.10
N SER A 146 -20.24 13.65 9.16
CA SER A 146 -21.33 13.66 10.16
C SER A 146 -22.18 12.38 10.17
N LYS A 147 -22.29 11.70 9.03
CA LYS A 147 -23.01 10.42 8.93
C LYS A 147 -22.30 9.25 9.61
N LEU A 148 -21.01 9.36 9.80
CA LEU A 148 -20.17 8.32 10.41
C LEU A 148 -19.80 8.64 11.87
N SER A 149 -20.04 9.88 12.31
CA SER A 149 -19.74 10.32 13.67
C SER A 149 -20.60 9.63 14.74
N GLU A 150 -21.75 9.06 14.35
CA GLU A 150 -22.63 8.28 15.23
C GLU A 150 -22.21 6.82 15.38
N LEU A 151 -21.26 6.35 14.52
CA LEU A 151 -20.76 4.98 14.60
C LEU A 151 -19.70 4.86 15.71
N THR A 152 -19.70 3.75 16.40
CA THR A 152 -18.70 3.44 17.45
C THR A 152 -17.30 3.30 16.84
N SER A 153 -17.21 2.81 15.61
CA SER A 153 -15.94 2.59 14.91
C SER A 153 -16.03 2.98 13.44
N VAL A 154 -14.91 3.42 12.89
CA VAL A 154 -14.79 3.83 11.49
C VAL A 154 -13.59 3.15 10.83
N GLN A 155 -13.72 2.82 9.56
CA GLN A 155 -12.58 2.34 8.80
C GLN A 155 -11.72 3.52 8.37
N VAL A 156 -10.41 3.38 8.55
CA VAL A 156 -9.43 4.44 8.32
C VAL A 156 -8.28 3.95 7.47
N ASN A 157 -7.63 4.90 6.79
CA ASN A 157 -6.33 4.72 6.16
C ASN A 157 -5.33 5.65 6.84
N ILE A 158 -4.27 5.08 7.38
CA ILE A 158 -3.22 5.82 8.10
C ILE A 158 -1.87 5.48 7.47
N TRP A 159 -1.09 6.51 7.18
CA TRP A 159 0.28 6.36 6.70
C TRP A 159 1.26 6.87 7.74
N VAL A 160 2.28 6.07 8.00
CA VAL A 160 3.32 6.35 8.99
C VAL A 160 4.68 6.32 8.31
N CYS A 161 5.47 7.37 8.50
CA CYS A 161 6.86 7.47 8.04
C CYS A 161 7.73 7.90 9.20
N SER A 162 8.84 7.22 9.44
CA SER A 162 9.78 7.52 10.53
C SER A 162 9.10 7.69 11.90
N GLY A 163 8.09 6.86 12.20
CA GLY A 163 7.34 6.94 13.46
C GLY A 163 6.30 8.07 13.53
N MET A 164 6.16 8.87 12.47
CA MET A 164 5.20 9.97 12.42
C MET A 164 4.02 9.64 11.52
N VAL A 165 2.82 9.96 11.98
CA VAL A 165 1.61 9.86 11.14
C VAL A 165 1.64 10.99 10.12
N VAL A 166 1.83 10.64 8.85
CA VAL A 166 1.92 11.59 7.72
C VAL A 166 0.60 11.76 6.97
N ARG A 167 -0.29 10.78 7.10
CA ARG A 167 -1.66 10.84 6.59
C ARG A 167 -2.59 10.08 7.54
N ALA A 168 -3.78 10.61 7.80
CA ALA A 168 -4.84 9.92 8.52
C ALA A 168 -6.19 10.37 7.95
N VAL A 169 -6.90 9.47 7.31
CA VAL A 169 -8.20 9.75 6.66
C VAL A 169 -9.17 8.60 6.88
N VAL A 170 -10.44 8.91 6.87
CA VAL A 170 -11.49 7.88 6.84
C VAL A 170 -11.46 7.19 5.48
N ASN A 171 -11.74 5.88 5.45
CA ASN A 171 -11.75 5.10 4.22
C ASN A 171 -12.68 5.75 3.16
N PRO A 172 -12.14 6.16 2.01
CA PRO A 172 -12.92 6.86 0.98
C PRO A 172 -13.78 5.93 0.11
N PHE A 173 -13.60 4.61 0.21
CA PHE A 173 -14.30 3.66 -0.64
C PHE A 173 -15.75 3.44 -0.21
N THR A 174 -16.62 3.19 -1.20
CA THR A 174 -18.02 2.81 -0.97
C THR A 174 -18.32 1.54 -1.78
N PRO A 175 -18.63 0.41 -1.13
CA PRO A 175 -18.68 0.17 0.32
C PRO A 175 -17.31 0.30 0.98
N MET A 176 -17.29 0.70 2.25
CA MET A 176 -16.06 0.77 3.04
C MET A 176 -15.50 -0.64 3.23
N ARG A 177 -14.46 -0.96 2.49
CA ARG A 177 -13.75 -2.24 2.54
C ARG A 177 -12.25 -1.99 2.45
N ILE A 178 -11.49 -2.93 2.98
CA ILE A 178 -10.04 -2.97 2.81
C ILE A 178 -9.75 -3.20 1.32
N PRO A 179 -8.95 -2.35 0.64
CA PRO A 179 -8.80 -2.38 -0.82
C PRO A 179 -7.78 -3.42 -1.30
N TYR A 180 -7.75 -4.58 -0.65
CA TYR A 180 -6.88 -5.69 -1.01
C TYR A 180 -7.70 -6.92 -1.37
N GLN A 181 -7.11 -7.78 -2.21
CA GLN A 181 -7.67 -9.07 -2.57
C GLN A 181 -6.57 -10.12 -2.50
N ALA A 182 -6.81 -11.21 -1.78
CA ALA A 182 -5.90 -12.34 -1.67
C ALA A 182 -6.35 -13.49 -2.59
N PHE A 183 -5.39 -14.10 -3.28
CA PHE A 183 -5.61 -15.26 -4.16
C PHE A 183 -4.61 -16.36 -3.76
N PRO A 184 -4.89 -17.17 -2.73
CA PRO A 184 -4.05 -18.28 -2.35
C PRO A 184 -4.09 -19.37 -3.44
N TYR A 185 -2.97 -20.08 -3.65
CA TYR A 185 -2.92 -21.23 -4.54
C TYR A 185 -3.76 -22.39 -3.97
N GLU A 186 -3.52 -22.74 -2.72
CA GLU A 186 -4.35 -23.67 -1.96
C GLU A 186 -4.72 -23.00 -0.63
N LEU A 187 -5.98 -23.07 -0.29
CA LEU A 187 -6.55 -22.38 0.85
C LEU A 187 -6.18 -23.13 2.14
N ASN A 188 -5.55 -22.42 3.08
CA ASN A 188 -5.36 -22.94 4.43
C ASN A 188 -6.51 -22.41 5.32
N PRO A 189 -7.38 -23.30 5.87
CA PRO A 189 -8.53 -22.85 6.65
C PRO A 189 -8.15 -22.23 8.01
N TYR A 190 -6.90 -22.33 8.42
CA TYR A 190 -6.43 -21.89 9.74
C TYR A 190 -5.50 -20.67 9.70
N GLN A 191 -5.10 -20.25 8.52
CA GLN A 191 -4.13 -19.16 8.35
C GLN A 191 -4.50 -18.30 7.13
N PHE A 192 -4.13 -17.04 7.20
CA PHE A 192 -4.33 -16.10 6.09
C PHE A 192 -3.55 -16.51 4.83
N PHE A 193 -2.29 -16.89 5.00
CA PHE A 193 -1.46 -17.33 3.88
C PHE A 193 -1.75 -18.79 3.56
N GLY A 194 -2.07 -19.04 2.29
CA GLY A 194 -2.29 -20.39 1.77
C GLY A 194 -1.00 -21.18 1.60
N VAL A 195 -1.16 -22.42 1.18
CA VAL A 195 -0.06 -23.36 0.90
C VAL A 195 0.42 -23.16 -0.54
N GLY A 196 1.72 -23.07 -0.73
CA GLY A 196 2.33 -22.88 -2.05
C GLY A 196 2.63 -24.20 -2.76
N VAL A 197 2.79 -24.14 -4.10
CA VAL A 197 3.15 -25.33 -4.92
C VAL A 197 4.44 -25.97 -4.45
N ALA A 198 5.43 -25.17 -4.10
CA ALA A 198 6.74 -25.66 -3.64
C ALA A 198 6.62 -26.45 -2.33
N GLU A 199 5.80 -26.00 -1.41
CA GLU A 199 5.52 -26.67 -0.13
C GLU A 199 4.84 -28.03 -0.36
N ASN A 200 3.83 -28.07 -1.22
CA ASN A 200 3.12 -29.31 -1.59
C ASN A 200 4.01 -30.34 -2.31
N MET A 201 5.08 -29.88 -2.97
CA MET A 201 6.00 -30.75 -3.71
C MET A 201 7.24 -31.14 -2.90
N GLU A 202 7.46 -30.56 -1.73
CA GLU A 202 8.68 -30.75 -0.94
C GLU A 202 8.92 -32.23 -0.60
N ASP A 203 7.92 -32.93 -0.09
CA ASP A 203 8.02 -34.35 0.28
C ASP A 203 8.32 -35.24 -0.93
N ALA A 204 7.66 -34.99 -2.06
CA ALA A 204 7.91 -35.72 -3.29
C ALA A 204 9.33 -35.52 -3.80
N GLN A 205 9.86 -34.31 -3.69
CA GLN A 205 11.22 -33.98 -4.10
C GLN A 205 12.27 -34.60 -3.17
N LEU A 206 12.01 -34.61 -1.87
CA LEU A 206 12.86 -35.29 -0.91
C LEU A 206 12.97 -36.80 -1.17
N LEU A 207 11.83 -37.45 -1.46
CA LEU A 207 11.79 -38.87 -1.83
C LEU A 207 12.57 -39.13 -3.12
N MET A 208 12.38 -38.33 -4.16
CA MET A 208 13.13 -38.45 -5.41
C MET A 208 14.63 -38.29 -5.19
N ASN A 209 15.04 -37.29 -4.44
CA ASN A 209 16.44 -37.05 -4.12
C ASN A 209 17.05 -38.18 -3.29
N GLY A 210 16.27 -38.82 -2.42
CA GLY A 210 16.68 -40.00 -1.65
C GLY A 210 16.92 -41.25 -2.50
N HIS A 211 16.11 -41.43 -3.54
CA HIS A 211 16.26 -42.56 -4.47
C HIS A 211 17.39 -42.39 -5.50
N MET A 212 17.77 -41.13 -5.77
CA MET A 212 18.84 -40.84 -6.74
C MET A 212 20.26 -40.86 -6.13
N ARG A 213 20.38 -41.04 -4.84
CA ARG A 213 21.66 -41.19 -4.11
C ARG A 213 21.99 -42.65 -3.87
#